data_081b9cb1fcd1c3bab0616c36c9ae88fe
#
_entry.id   081b9cb1fcd1c3bab0616c36c9ae88fe
#
_cell.length_a   1.000
_cell.length_b   1.000
_cell.length_c   1.000
_cell.angle_alpha   90.00
_cell.angle_beta   90.00
_cell.angle_gamma   90.00
#
_symmetry.space_group_name_H-M   'P 1'
#
loop_
_entity.id
_entity.type
_entity.pdbx_description
1 polymer ?
#
loop_
_entity_poly.entity_id
_entity_poly.type
_entity_poly.pdbx_seq_one_letter_code
_entity_poly.pdbx_strand_id
1 'polypeptide(L)'
;YIYNVDRVLEPLETIYDVLKKKSDYSDFLDFYSQYSTYAYDKDLSADYGKAVGVDSLFLHAHSPNGLPNIALEWPTPNFRLYPELASISYSIFAPSNQALNTFFNRYWKAGGYSSLTDLDPLITKILLYQSVYGGSIVFPDEISGITNSLGSHYDFQLSDVKDKSICVNGSFYGLSNFPMPEIFSTVMGPSFLKRDYLLSLYAIFQSNQMAAYTTTATNYTMLITKNSGYEISDMRLMSDGVGNTLATSGEDGDVAVSTSDLKRIVSGGTVVGDVNFNTPWAVYATQDGGTYWFVKDGKMTTNYVFNSVLGQDPQTVIPTLFTEVKEVTNDAGGSWANGKVYEYESDFGVFGKLDGLEYPSLRTMLTSIGETKYPNF
;
A
#
# COMPACT_ATOMS: atom_id res chain seq x y z
N TYR A 1 -51.56 -31.61 -13.47
CA TYR A 1 -50.58 -32.36 -12.69
C TYR A 1 -50.31 -31.62 -11.38
N ILE A 2 -50.32 -32.31 -10.26
CA ILE A 2 -49.93 -31.79 -8.95
C ILE A 2 -48.54 -32.36 -8.68
N TYR A 3 -47.55 -31.49 -8.44
CA TYR A 3 -46.19 -31.88 -8.06
C TYR A 3 -46.04 -31.77 -6.54
N ASN A 4 -45.55 -32.81 -5.93
CA ASN A 4 -45.15 -32.75 -4.53
C ASN A 4 -43.71 -32.22 -4.49
N VAL A 5 -43.47 -31.10 -3.83
CA VAL A 5 -42.15 -30.49 -3.67
C VAL A 5 -41.64 -30.90 -2.30
N ASP A 6 -40.73 -31.84 -2.28
CA ASP A 6 -40.13 -32.36 -1.03
C ASP A 6 -39.12 -31.39 -0.39
N ARG A 7 -38.56 -30.48 -1.19
CA ARG A 7 -37.59 -29.49 -0.73
C ARG A 7 -37.57 -28.26 -1.62
N VAL A 8 -37.64 -27.10 -1.01
CA VAL A 8 -37.33 -25.81 -1.66
C VAL A 8 -35.86 -25.54 -1.47
N LEU A 9 -35.14 -25.35 -2.56
CA LEU A 9 -33.75 -24.86 -2.50
C LEU A 9 -33.82 -23.35 -2.24
N GLU A 10 -33.28 -22.94 -1.11
CA GLU A 10 -33.08 -21.51 -0.86
C GLU A 10 -31.98 -21.00 -1.79
N PRO A 11 -32.12 -19.81 -2.36
CA PRO A 11 -31.06 -19.19 -3.15
C PRO A 11 -29.81 -18.99 -2.28
N LEU A 12 -28.64 -19.15 -2.89
CA LEU A 12 -27.38 -18.84 -2.21
C LEU A 12 -27.32 -17.36 -1.89
N GLU A 13 -26.78 -17.04 -0.72
CA GLU A 13 -26.53 -15.67 -0.29
C GLU A 13 -25.30 -15.09 -0.99
N THR A 14 -25.19 -13.76 -1.01
CA THR A 14 -23.95 -13.09 -1.42
C THR A 14 -22.86 -13.26 -0.35
N ILE A 15 -21.60 -13.03 -0.74
CA ILE A 15 -20.49 -13.00 0.24
C ILE A 15 -20.76 -11.97 1.34
N TYR A 16 -21.32 -10.81 0.98
CA TYR A 16 -21.69 -9.75 1.92
C TYR A 16 -22.71 -10.24 2.96
N ASP A 17 -23.77 -10.92 2.52
CA ASP A 17 -24.82 -11.44 3.42
C ASP A 17 -24.28 -12.51 4.36
N VAL A 18 -23.39 -13.37 3.88
CA VAL A 18 -22.71 -14.38 4.70
C VAL A 18 -21.84 -13.70 5.76
N LEU A 19 -21.02 -12.70 5.38
CA LEU A 19 -20.20 -11.95 6.32
C LEU A 19 -21.05 -11.21 7.36
N LYS A 20 -22.13 -10.56 6.93
CA LYS A 20 -23.03 -9.82 7.81
C LYS A 20 -23.68 -10.69 8.90
N LYS A 21 -23.88 -11.97 8.63
CA LYS A 21 -24.44 -12.93 9.61
C LYS A 21 -23.41 -13.50 10.57
N LYS A 22 -22.13 -13.33 10.28
CA LYS A 22 -21.02 -13.91 11.05
C LYS A 22 -20.29 -12.83 11.86
N SER A 23 -20.70 -12.63 13.10
CA SER A 23 -20.12 -11.63 14.02
C SER A 23 -18.61 -11.75 14.20
N ASP A 24 -18.05 -12.97 14.04
CA ASP A 24 -16.62 -13.22 14.19
C ASP A 24 -15.75 -12.58 13.10
N TYR A 25 -16.37 -12.03 12.05
CA TYR A 25 -15.70 -11.36 10.93
C TYR A 25 -16.17 -9.91 10.74
N SER A 26 -16.78 -9.31 11.76
CA SER A 26 -17.32 -7.95 11.69
C SER A 26 -16.23 -6.91 11.40
N ASP A 27 -15.04 -7.01 12.01
CA ASP A 27 -13.93 -6.07 11.78
C ASP A 27 -13.47 -6.09 10.30
N PHE A 28 -13.44 -7.27 9.69
CA PHE A 28 -13.13 -7.40 8.26
C PHE A 28 -14.23 -6.80 7.39
N LEU A 29 -15.49 -7.05 7.74
CA LEU A 29 -16.63 -6.44 7.04
C LEU A 29 -16.64 -4.93 7.19
N ASP A 30 -16.27 -4.40 8.35
CA ASP A 30 -16.16 -2.95 8.59
C ASP A 30 -15.09 -2.32 7.70
N PHE A 31 -13.94 -2.96 7.51
CA PHE A 31 -12.95 -2.51 6.53
C PHE A 31 -13.51 -2.47 5.12
N TYR A 32 -14.25 -3.50 4.72
CA TYR A 32 -14.87 -3.55 3.40
C TYR A 32 -15.95 -2.47 3.23
N SER A 33 -16.73 -2.23 4.27
CA SER A 33 -17.84 -1.26 4.29
C SER A 33 -17.38 0.19 4.18
N GLN A 34 -16.12 0.51 4.52
CA GLN A 34 -15.55 1.84 4.27
C GLN A 34 -15.56 2.22 2.78
N TYR A 35 -15.61 1.23 1.89
CA TYR A 35 -15.65 1.41 0.44
C TYR A 35 -17.04 1.16 -0.15
N SER A 36 -18.07 1.06 0.70
CA SER A 36 -19.46 0.91 0.26
C SER A 36 -19.99 2.18 -0.36
N THR A 37 -20.62 2.03 -1.50
CA THR A 37 -21.35 3.11 -2.19
C THR A 37 -22.72 2.62 -2.62
N TYR A 38 -23.67 3.55 -2.74
CA TYR A 38 -25.01 3.29 -3.26
C TYR A 38 -25.21 4.16 -4.49
N ALA A 39 -25.12 3.54 -5.68
CA ALA A 39 -25.25 4.23 -6.94
C ALA A 39 -26.66 4.04 -7.50
N TYR A 40 -27.32 5.14 -7.88
CA TYR A 40 -28.61 5.07 -8.58
C TYR A 40 -28.44 4.29 -9.89
N ASP A 41 -29.31 3.30 -10.09
CA ASP A 41 -29.38 2.53 -11.33
C ASP A 41 -30.69 2.82 -12.05
N LYS A 42 -30.55 3.48 -13.21
CA LYS A 42 -31.66 3.92 -14.03
C LYS A 42 -32.47 2.73 -14.62
N ASP A 43 -31.76 1.71 -15.06
CA ASP A 43 -32.35 0.57 -15.75
C ASP A 43 -33.08 -0.34 -14.74
N LEU A 44 -32.48 -0.62 -13.60
CA LEU A 44 -33.12 -1.30 -12.49
C LEU A 44 -34.38 -0.54 -12.01
N SER A 45 -34.29 0.78 -11.88
CA SER A 45 -35.41 1.61 -11.46
C SER A 45 -36.58 1.54 -12.46
N ALA A 46 -36.26 1.58 -13.77
CA ALA A 46 -37.27 1.48 -14.82
C ALA A 46 -37.91 0.08 -14.90
N ASP A 47 -37.10 -0.97 -14.77
CA ASP A 47 -37.54 -2.35 -14.96
C ASP A 47 -38.23 -2.93 -13.72
N TYR A 48 -37.69 -2.65 -12.53
CA TYR A 48 -38.15 -3.25 -11.28
C TYR A 48 -38.80 -2.27 -10.30
N GLY A 49 -38.56 -0.97 -10.41
CA GLY A 49 -39.10 0.03 -9.50
C GLY A 49 -40.59 -0.06 -9.34
N LYS A 50 -41.34 -0.21 -10.46
CA LYS A 50 -42.78 -0.40 -10.44
C LYS A 50 -43.23 -1.68 -9.74
N ALA A 51 -42.46 -2.76 -9.88
CA ALA A 51 -42.79 -4.05 -9.28
C ALA A 51 -42.62 -4.04 -7.75
N VAL A 52 -41.71 -3.24 -7.24
CA VAL A 52 -41.45 -3.09 -5.79
C VAL A 52 -42.05 -1.80 -5.20
N GLY A 53 -42.73 -1.00 -6.03
CA GLY A 53 -43.44 0.21 -5.57
C GLY A 53 -42.53 1.38 -5.20
N VAL A 54 -41.36 1.49 -5.81
CA VAL A 54 -40.42 2.61 -5.60
C VAL A 54 -39.98 3.23 -6.93
N ASP A 55 -39.71 4.53 -6.91
CA ASP A 55 -39.31 5.27 -8.10
C ASP A 55 -37.78 5.19 -8.39
N SER A 56 -37.00 4.80 -7.40
CA SER A 56 -35.54 4.78 -7.49
C SER A 56 -34.95 3.57 -6.80
N LEU A 57 -34.12 2.84 -7.51
CA LEU A 57 -33.32 1.73 -6.99
C LEU A 57 -31.83 2.08 -7.06
N PHE A 58 -31.10 1.65 -6.05
CA PHE A 58 -29.67 1.90 -5.91
C PHE A 58 -28.92 0.57 -5.81
N LEU A 59 -27.84 0.46 -6.55
CA LEU A 59 -26.91 -0.65 -6.41
C LEU A 59 -25.98 -0.42 -5.22
N HIS A 60 -25.91 -1.39 -4.33
CA HIS A 60 -24.87 -1.44 -3.32
C HIS A 60 -23.58 -1.94 -3.97
N ALA A 61 -22.56 -1.11 -3.98
CA ALA A 61 -21.27 -1.41 -4.58
C ALA A 61 -20.11 -1.14 -3.59
N HIS A 62 -18.98 -1.81 -3.79
CA HIS A 62 -17.77 -1.64 -2.99
C HIS A 62 -16.63 -1.06 -3.84
N SER A 63 -16.98 -0.14 -4.73
CA SER A 63 -16.05 0.56 -5.61
C SER A 63 -16.11 2.07 -5.32
N PRO A 64 -15.08 2.88 -5.59
CA PRO A 64 -14.61 3.04 -6.97
C PRO A 64 -13.29 2.36 -7.33
N ASN A 65 -12.62 1.69 -6.48
CA ASN A 65 -11.18 1.46 -6.67
C ASN A 65 -10.78 -0.01 -6.87
N GLY A 66 -11.58 -0.79 -7.58
CA GLY A 66 -11.19 -2.15 -8.01
C GLY A 66 -11.39 -3.25 -6.96
N LEU A 67 -12.00 -2.95 -5.81
CA LEU A 67 -12.45 -4.00 -4.90
C LEU A 67 -13.62 -4.75 -5.51
N PRO A 68 -13.68 -6.10 -5.40
CA PRO A 68 -14.84 -6.87 -5.83
C PRO A 68 -16.11 -6.43 -5.14
N ASN A 69 -17.21 -6.38 -5.89
CA ASN A 69 -18.50 -6.10 -5.30
C ASN A 69 -19.11 -7.36 -4.66
N ILE A 70 -18.82 -7.55 -3.39
CA ILE A 70 -19.25 -8.72 -2.61
C ILE A 70 -20.74 -8.72 -2.25
N ALA A 71 -21.46 -7.61 -2.51
CA ALA A 71 -22.90 -7.47 -2.24
C ALA A 71 -23.78 -7.74 -3.47
N LEU A 72 -23.22 -7.80 -4.67
CA LEU A 72 -23.99 -8.06 -5.87
C LEU A 72 -24.24 -9.55 -6.07
N GLU A 73 -25.49 -9.91 -6.32
CA GLU A 73 -25.86 -11.27 -6.76
C GLU A 73 -25.23 -11.62 -8.12
N TRP A 74 -25.08 -10.59 -8.95
CA TRP A 74 -24.55 -10.70 -10.32
C TRP A 74 -23.39 -9.74 -10.49
N PRO A 75 -22.31 -10.16 -11.12
CA PRO A 75 -21.11 -9.33 -11.29
C PRO A 75 -21.33 -8.12 -12.21
N THR A 76 -22.43 -8.10 -12.97
CA THR A 76 -22.81 -6.98 -13.83
C THR A 76 -24.34 -6.81 -13.91
N PRO A 77 -24.83 -5.57 -14.01
CA PRO A 77 -26.26 -5.31 -14.24
C PRO A 77 -26.77 -5.90 -15.56
N ASN A 78 -25.90 -6.15 -16.53
CA ASN A 78 -26.22 -6.64 -17.86
C ASN A 78 -26.09 -8.18 -18.00
N PHE A 79 -26.02 -8.94 -16.91
CA PHE A 79 -25.83 -10.39 -16.96
C PHE A 79 -26.89 -11.11 -17.81
N ARG A 80 -28.10 -10.55 -17.92
CA ARG A 80 -29.18 -11.10 -18.77
C ARG A 80 -28.86 -11.03 -20.26
N LEU A 81 -28.11 -9.98 -20.67
CA LEU A 81 -27.67 -9.78 -22.05
C LEU A 81 -26.37 -10.53 -22.35
N TYR A 82 -25.53 -10.73 -21.33
CA TYR A 82 -24.22 -11.37 -21.43
C TYR A 82 -24.06 -12.41 -20.33
N PRO A 83 -24.71 -13.59 -20.46
CA PRO A 83 -24.67 -14.63 -19.42
C PRO A 83 -23.26 -15.09 -19.04
N GLU A 84 -22.32 -15.00 -19.98
CA GLU A 84 -20.90 -15.30 -19.74
C GLU A 84 -20.26 -14.40 -18.68
N LEU A 85 -20.75 -13.20 -18.50
CA LEU A 85 -20.27 -12.28 -17.46
C LEU A 85 -20.78 -12.66 -16.07
N ALA A 86 -21.82 -13.47 -15.97
CA ALA A 86 -22.31 -13.98 -14.70
C ALA A 86 -21.36 -15.04 -14.08
N SER A 87 -20.38 -15.52 -14.85
CA SER A 87 -19.36 -16.46 -14.35
C SER A 87 -18.25 -15.78 -13.53
N ILE A 88 -18.16 -14.45 -13.51
CA ILE A 88 -17.18 -13.75 -12.69
C ILE A 88 -17.55 -13.91 -11.22
N SER A 89 -16.67 -14.56 -10.48
CA SER A 89 -16.81 -14.83 -9.06
C SER A 89 -15.57 -14.41 -8.31
N TYR A 90 -15.70 -14.30 -7.00
CA TYR A 90 -14.60 -13.92 -6.13
C TYR A 90 -14.42 -14.96 -5.03
N SER A 91 -13.21 -15.09 -4.50
CA SER A 91 -12.98 -15.83 -3.26
C SER A 91 -12.41 -14.87 -2.23
N ILE A 92 -13.06 -14.80 -1.08
CA ILE A 92 -12.68 -13.90 0.02
C ILE A 92 -12.07 -14.75 1.14
N PHE A 93 -10.88 -14.36 1.59
CA PHE A 93 -10.16 -14.95 2.72
C PHE A 93 -10.16 -13.95 3.87
N ALA A 94 -11.20 -14.01 4.70
CA ALA A 94 -11.45 -13.05 5.77
C ALA A 94 -10.82 -13.51 7.08
N PRO A 95 -9.84 -12.80 7.66
CA PRO A 95 -9.38 -13.07 9.00
C PRO A 95 -10.48 -12.77 10.02
N SER A 96 -10.58 -13.62 11.06
CA SER A 96 -11.50 -13.37 12.17
C SER A 96 -11.09 -12.15 12.98
N ASN A 97 -12.02 -11.56 13.73
CA ASN A 97 -11.75 -10.44 14.63
C ASN A 97 -10.59 -10.77 15.59
N GLN A 98 -10.53 -12.01 16.11
CA GLN A 98 -9.43 -12.46 16.97
C GLN A 98 -8.10 -12.46 16.20
N ALA A 99 -8.08 -12.95 14.97
CA ALA A 99 -6.88 -12.98 14.14
C ALA A 99 -6.39 -11.56 13.82
N LEU A 100 -7.30 -10.65 13.42
CA LEU A 100 -7.00 -9.23 13.19
C LEU A 100 -6.48 -8.53 14.44
N ASN A 101 -7.12 -8.73 15.58
CA ASN A 101 -6.68 -8.13 16.84
C ASN A 101 -5.32 -8.68 17.31
N THR A 102 -5.03 -9.95 17.06
CA THR A 102 -3.70 -10.53 17.34
C THR A 102 -2.64 -9.85 16.47
N PHE A 103 -2.90 -9.71 15.18
CA PHE A 103 -2.01 -9.01 14.25
C PHE A 103 -1.84 -7.54 14.63
N PHE A 104 -2.96 -6.83 14.92
CA PHE A 104 -2.96 -5.45 15.37
C PHE A 104 -2.05 -5.24 16.59
N ASN A 105 -2.24 -6.03 17.63
CA ASN A 105 -1.47 -5.89 18.87
C ASN A 105 0.02 -6.15 18.67
N ARG A 106 0.37 -7.07 17.76
CA ARG A 106 1.78 -7.40 17.48
C ARG A 106 2.48 -6.34 16.65
N TYR A 107 1.83 -5.82 15.61
CA TYR A 107 2.50 -5.00 14.58
C TYR A 107 2.04 -3.55 14.58
N TRP A 108 0.75 -3.28 14.40
CA TRP A 108 0.25 -1.91 14.24
C TRP A 108 0.23 -1.11 15.54
N LYS A 109 -0.12 -1.73 16.64
CA LYS A 109 -0.06 -1.09 17.96
C LYS A 109 1.39 -0.73 18.33
N ALA A 110 2.33 -1.63 18.07
CA ALA A 110 3.76 -1.36 18.23
C ALA A 110 4.26 -0.28 17.25
N GLY A 111 3.61 -0.12 16.11
CA GLY A 111 3.85 0.90 15.10
C GLY A 111 3.20 2.27 15.36
N GLY A 112 2.47 2.43 16.50
CA GLY A 112 1.90 3.72 16.90
C GLY A 112 0.42 3.93 16.56
N TYR A 113 -0.29 2.89 16.07
CA TYR A 113 -1.74 2.93 15.87
C TYR A 113 -2.48 2.58 17.16
N SER A 114 -3.60 3.27 17.45
CA SER A 114 -4.35 3.10 18.69
C SER A 114 -5.45 2.03 18.60
N SER A 115 -6.00 1.81 17.41
CA SER A 115 -7.07 0.85 17.14
C SER A 115 -7.11 0.46 15.65
N LEU A 116 -7.88 -0.57 15.30
CA LEU A 116 -8.12 -0.93 13.89
C LEU A 116 -8.79 0.20 13.10
N THR A 117 -9.63 1.00 13.75
CA THR A 117 -10.30 2.16 13.13
C THR A 117 -9.37 3.37 12.94
N ASP A 118 -8.18 3.36 13.54
CA ASP A 118 -7.14 4.39 13.36
C ASP A 118 -6.22 4.07 12.16
N LEU A 119 -6.37 2.88 11.56
CA LEU A 119 -5.60 2.52 10.37
C LEU A 119 -6.01 3.41 9.19
N ASP A 120 -5.00 3.84 8.45
CA ASP A 120 -5.26 4.65 7.26
C ASP A 120 -6.03 3.84 6.19
N PRO A 121 -6.97 4.47 5.46
CA PRO A 121 -7.72 3.80 4.39
C PRO A 121 -6.85 3.12 3.33
N LEU A 122 -5.67 3.65 3.01
CA LEU A 122 -4.76 3.00 2.06
C LEU A 122 -4.24 1.67 2.59
N ILE A 123 -3.94 1.58 3.90
CA ILE A 123 -3.50 0.33 4.53
C ILE A 123 -4.62 -0.70 4.51
N THR A 124 -5.83 -0.32 4.92
CA THR A 124 -7.00 -1.22 4.92
C THR A 124 -7.36 -1.69 3.51
N LYS A 125 -7.26 -0.80 2.52
CA LYS A 125 -7.48 -1.14 1.11
C LYS A 125 -6.48 -2.18 0.60
N ILE A 126 -5.19 -2.00 0.89
CA ILE A 126 -4.16 -2.96 0.50
C ILE A 126 -4.37 -4.31 1.21
N LEU A 127 -4.76 -4.29 2.48
CA LEU A 127 -5.14 -5.49 3.21
C LEU A 127 -6.31 -6.23 2.54
N LEU A 128 -7.33 -5.50 2.10
CA LEU A 128 -8.47 -6.08 1.39
C LEU A 128 -8.06 -6.71 0.05
N TYR A 129 -7.18 -6.05 -0.72
CA TYR A 129 -6.62 -6.64 -1.94
C TYR A 129 -5.85 -7.93 -1.67
N GLN A 130 -5.15 -8.03 -0.54
CA GLN A 130 -4.48 -9.27 -0.11
C GLN A 130 -5.46 -10.38 0.22
N SER A 131 -6.68 -10.05 0.63
CA SER A 131 -7.71 -10.99 1.08
C SER A 131 -8.64 -11.45 -0.03
N VAL A 132 -8.43 -11.01 -1.27
CA VAL A 132 -9.33 -11.28 -2.39
C VAL A 132 -8.60 -11.99 -3.53
N TYR A 133 -9.21 -13.06 -4.01
CA TYR A 133 -8.91 -13.65 -5.31
C TYR A 133 -10.04 -13.33 -6.28
N GLY A 134 -9.70 -12.73 -7.44
CA GLY A 134 -10.68 -12.35 -8.46
C GLY A 134 -10.69 -13.34 -9.63
N GLY A 135 -11.87 -13.62 -10.16
CA GLY A 135 -12.05 -14.35 -11.41
C GLY A 135 -12.70 -15.73 -11.30
N SER A 136 -12.61 -16.43 -10.16
CA SER A 136 -13.30 -17.71 -9.97
C SER A 136 -13.52 -18.06 -8.50
N ILE A 137 -14.37 -19.05 -8.27
CA ILE A 137 -14.43 -19.75 -6.99
C ILE A 137 -13.17 -20.62 -6.88
N VAL A 138 -12.49 -20.52 -5.74
CA VAL A 138 -11.32 -21.34 -5.42
C VAL A 138 -11.73 -22.43 -4.45
N PHE A 139 -11.35 -23.66 -4.74
CA PHE A 139 -11.55 -24.77 -3.82
C PHE A 139 -10.36 -24.93 -2.87
N PRO A 140 -10.53 -25.55 -1.69
CA PRO A 140 -9.48 -25.58 -0.67
C PRO A 140 -8.14 -26.16 -1.12
N ASP A 141 -8.14 -27.12 -2.03
CA ASP A 141 -6.94 -27.73 -2.60
C ASP A 141 -6.23 -26.89 -3.66
N GLU A 142 -6.88 -25.86 -4.16
CA GLU A 142 -6.33 -24.94 -5.15
C GLU A 142 -5.64 -23.70 -4.50
N ILE A 143 -5.93 -23.42 -3.22
CA ILE A 143 -5.50 -22.18 -2.53
C ILE A 143 -3.98 -21.98 -2.59
N SER A 144 -3.21 -23.06 -2.46
CA SER A 144 -1.73 -22.97 -2.48
C SER A 144 -1.16 -22.63 -3.87
N GLY A 145 -1.96 -22.76 -4.92
CA GLY A 145 -1.55 -22.51 -6.31
C GLY A 145 -1.95 -21.13 -6.85
N ILE A 146 -2.68 -20.35 -6.06
CA ILE A 146 -3.18 -19.02 -6.49
C ILE A 146 -2.42 -17.87 -5.87
N THR A 147 -2.51 -16.72 -6.52
CA THR A 147 -2.00 -15.44 -6.01
C THR A 147 -3.14 -14.46 -5.84
N ASN A 148 -2.99 -13.55 -4.89
CA ASN A 148 -3.94 -12.46 -4.66
C ASN A 148 -3.87 -11.38 -5.76
N SER A 149 -4.69 -10.35 -5.65
CA SER A 149 -4.76 -9.24 -6.61
C SER A 149 -3.46 -8.42 -6.72
N LEU A 150 -2.52 -8.58 -5.79
CA LEU A 150 -1.20 -7.93 -5.80
C LEU A 150 -0.08 -8.86 -6.26
N GLY A 151 -0.42 -10.11 -6.68
CA GLY A 151 0.53 -11.06 -7.21
C GLY A 151 1.29 -11.88 -6.15
N SER A 152 0.93 -11.74 -4.87
CA SER A 152 1.53 -12.50 -3.77
C SER A 152 0.76 -13.79 -3.49
N HIS A 153 1.43 -14.81 -2.97
CA HIS A 153 0.79 -16.04 -2.50
C HIS A 153 0.02 -15.83 -1.20
N TYR A 154 -0.87 -16.75 -0.89
CA TYR A 154 -1.58 -16.79 0.38
C TYR A 154 -0.81 -17.68 1.37
N ASP A 155 -0.32 -17.08 2.46
CA ASP A 155 0.56 -17.75 3.43
C ASP A 155 -0.16 -18.45 4.58
N PHE A 156 -1.50 -18.51 4.57
CA PHE A 156 -2.23 -19.26 5.58
C PHE A 156 -2.27 -20.76 5.26
N GLN A 157 -2.41 -21.58 6.30
CA GLN A 157 -2.56 -23.02 6.16
C GLN A 157 -4.04 -23.39 6.04
N LEU A 158 -4.36 -24.50 5.38
CA LEU A 158 -5.74 -25.00 5.32
C LEU A 158 -6.36 -25.26 6.68
N SER A 159 -5.55 -25.60 7.70
CA SER A 159 -5.97 -25.71 9.09
C SER A 159 -6.46 -24.41 9.71
N ASP A 160 -6.08 -23.26 9.14
CA ASP A 160 -6.53 -21.94 9.59
C ASP A 160 -7.94 -21.60 9.08
N VAL A 161 -8.42 -22.31 8.06
CA VAL A 161 -9.78 -22.14 7.55
C VAL A 161 -10.77 -22.76 8.55
N LYS A 162 -11.54 -21.93 9.22
CA LYS A 162 -12.56 -22.36 10.22
C LYS A 162 -13.96 -22.31 9.66
N ASP A 163 -14.24 -21.33 8.81
CA ASP A 163 -15.52 -21.15 8.14
C ASP A 163 -15.35 -21.20 6.65
N LYS A 164 -16.34 -21.73 5.95
CA LYS A 164 -16.40 -21.70 4.50
C LYS A 164 -17.85 -21.69 4.02
N SER A 165 -18.12 -20.95 2.96
CA SER A 165 -19.42 -20.90 2.33
C SER A 165 -19.27 -20.71 0.82
N ILE A 166 -20.12 -21.39 0.06
CA ILE A 166 -20.33 -21.09 -1.36
C ILE A 166 -21.42 -20.04 -1.43
N CYS A 167 -21.20 -18.99 -2.17
CA CYS A 167 -22.08 -17.84 -2.32
C CYS A 167 -22.49 -17.69 -3.79
N VAL A 168 -23.55 -16.92 -4.07
CA VAL A 168 -24.01 -16.70 -5.45
C VAL A 168 -22.97 -15.97 -6.30
N ASN A 169 -22.13 -15.13 -5.67
CA ASN A 169 -21.10 -14.33 -6.32
C ASN A 169 -19.68 -14.77 -5.95
N GLY A 170 -19.50 -15.98 -5.41
CA GLY A 170 -18.18 -16.51 -5.11
C GLY A 170 -18.10 -17.46 -3.93
N SER A 171 -16.98 -17.41 -3.21
CA SER A 171 -16.77 -18.19 -1.99
C SER A 171 -16.21 -17.33 -0.85
N PHE A 172 -16.54 -17.73 0.36
CA PHE A 172 -16.06 -17.15 1.59
C PHE A 172 -15.26 -18.18 2.39
N TYR A 173 -14.08 -17.78 2.83
CA TYR A 173 -13.21 -18.52 3.74
C TYR A 173 -12.87 -17.67 4.95
N GLY A 174 -13.33 -18.10 6.12
CA GLY A 174 -13.02 -17.45 7.40
C GLY A 174 -11.77 -18.04 8.04
N LEU A 175 -10.80 -17.19 8.35
CA LEU A 175 -9.49 -17.58 8.85
C LEU A 175 -9.36 -17.34 10.35
N SER A 176 -8.87 -18.34 11.09
CA SER A 176 -8.54 -18.21 12.52
C SER A 176 -7.16 -17.60 12.77
N ASN A 177 -6.35 -17.48 11.72
CA ASN A 177 -5.02 -16.87 11.75
C ASN A 177 -4.91 -15.83 10.63
N PHE A 178 -4.11 -14.79 10.87
CA PHE A 178 -3.76 -13.81 9.87
C PHE A 178 -2.24 -13.68 9.85
N PRO A 179 -1.56 -14.41 8.97
CA PRO A 179 -0.12 -14.33 8.82
C PRO A 179 0.28 -12.95 8.27
N MET A 180 1.55 -12.60 8.45
CA MET A 180 2.11 -11.38 7.85
C MET A 180 1.99 -11.48 6.33
N PRO A 181 1.25 -10.57 5.67
CA PRO A 181 1.22 -10.53 4.21
C PRO A 181 2.63 -10.36 3.64
N GLU A 182 2.95 -11.06 2.56
CA GLU A 182 4.27 -11.01 1.93
C GLU A 182 4.72 -9.57 1.65
N ILE A 183 3.81 -8.74 1.12
CA ILE A 183 4.08 -7.33 0.86
C ILE A 183 4.50 -6.55 2.11
N PHE A 184 3.98 -6.89 3.30
CA PHE A 184 4.35 -6.22 4.56
C PHE A 184 5.70 -6.72 5.10
N SER A 185 6.24 -7.82 4.57
CA SER A 185 7.55 -8.34 4.94
C SER A 185 8.70 -7.80 4.10
N THR A 186 8.39 -7.04 3.03
CA THR A 186 9.38 -6.41 2.14
C THR A 186 9.90 -5.08 2.70
N VAL A 187 10.79 -4.40 1.95
CA VAL A 187 11.26 -3.03 2.30
C VAL A 187 10.10 -2.01 2.44
N MET A 188 8.91 -2.36 1.99
CA MET A 188 7.67 -1.59 2.21
C MET A 188 7.12 -1.75 3.64
N GLY A 189 7.54 -2.76 4.38
CA GLY A 189 6.99 -3.11 5.70
C GLY A 189 6.88 -1.94 6.67
N PRO A 190 7.93 -1.13 6.88
CA PRO A 190 7.82 0.01 7.79
C PRO A 190 6.66 0.95 7.46
N SER A 191 6.44 1.25 6.18
CA SER A 191 5.39 2.17 5.76
C SER A 191 3.97 1.63 5.94
N PHE A 192 3.80 0.29 5.94
CA PHE A 192 2.52 -0.34 6.26
C PHE A 192 2.27 -0.50 7.76
N LEU A 193 3.34 -0.71 8.53
CA LEU A 193 3.24 -1.15 9.92
C LEU A 193 3.44 -0.02 10.93
N LYS A 194 4.04 1.11 10.53
CA LYS A 194 4.37 2.21 11.44
C LYS A 194 3.74 3.52 10.95
N ARG A 195 2.96 4.14 11.84
CA ARG A 195 2.23 5.39 11.57
C ARG A 195 3.14 6.55 11.16
N ASP A 196 4.35 6.59 11.72
CA ASP A 196 5.31 7.66 11.45
C ASP A 196 5.79 7.70 9.99
N TYR A 197 5.59 6.62 9.23
CA TYR A 197 6.00 6.52 7.82
C TYR A 197 4.81 6.50 6.84
N LEU A 198 3.64 6.96 7.27
CA LEU A 198 2.44 6.96 6.44
C LEU A 198 2.61 7.78 5.15
N LEU A 199 3.26 8.97 5.24
CA LEU A 199 3.49 9.79 4.04
C LEU A 199 4.46 9.12 3.06
N SER A 200 5.42 8.34 3.55
CA SER A 200 6.26 7.49 2.69
C SER A 200 5.44 6.43 1.95
N LEU A 201 4.43 5.80 2.59
CA LEU A 201 3.51 4.87 1.93
C LEU A 201 2.78 5.55 0.77
N TYR A 202 2.23 6.75 1.01
CA TYR A 202 1.55 7.52 -0.02
C TYR A 202 2.48 7.92 -1.16
N ALA A 203 3.71 8.34 -0.87
CA ALA A 203 4.71 8.66 -1.89
C ALA A 203 4.99 7.46 -2.79
N ILE A 204 5.21 6.29 -2.22
CA ILE A 204 5.48 5.05 -2.97
C ILE A 204 4.25 4.61 -3.78
N PHE A 205 3.07 4.67 -3.19
CA PHE A 205 1.82 4.29 -3.87
C PHE A 205 1.52 5.21 -5.05
N GLN A 206 1.55 6.53 -4.85
CA GLN A 206 1.22 7.52 -5.87
C GLN A 206 2.30 7.68 -6.94
N SER A 207 3.53 7.28 -6.64
CA SER A 207 4.61 7.18 -7.66
C SER A 207 4.49 5.96 -8.57
N ASN A 208 3.50 5.07 -8.33
CA ASN A 208 3.32 3.80 -9.04
C ASN A 208 4.52 2.83 -8.90
N GLN A 209 5.29 2.92 -7.81
CA GLN A 209 6.48 2.10 -7.59
C GLN A 209 6.25 0.92 -6.63
N MET A 210 5.06 0.82 -6.04
CA MET A 210 4.75 -0.21 -5.05
C MET A 210 5.07 -1.62 -5.55
N ALA A 211 4.67 -1.96 -6.76
CA ALA A 211 4.90 -3.30 -7.34
C ALA A 211 6.40 -3.65 -7.46
N ALA A 212 7.27 -2.67 -7.70
CA ALA A 212 8.71 -2.90 -7.76
C ALA A 212 9.29 -3.26 -6.38
N TYR A 213 8.84 -2.58 -5.33
CA TYR A 213 9.38 -2.76 -3.98
C TYR A 213 8.72 -3.90 -3.19
N THR A 214 7.67 -4.48 -3.71
CA THR A 214 7.01 -5.66 -3.10
C THR A 214 7.47 -6.98 -3.70
N THR A 215 8.28 -6.97 -4.77
CA THR A 215 8.89 -8.18 -5.31
C THR A 215 10.13 -8.59 -4.53
N THR A 216 10.31 -9.88 -4.28
CA THR A 216 11.50 -10.45 -3.64
C THR A 216 12.62 -10.78 -4.64
N ALA A 217 12.41 -10.53 -5.94
CA ALA A 217 13.38 -10.82 -6.99
C ALA A 217 14.57 -9.84 -7.02
N THR A 218 14.43 -8.66 -6.42
CA THR A 218 15.44 -7.61 -6.38
C THR A 218 15.71 -7.21 -4.93
N ASN A 219 16.98 -7.07 -4.58
CA ASN A 219 17.41 -6.60 -3.27
C ASN A 219 17.58 -5.08 -3.28
N TYR A 220 17.09 -4.40 -2.24
CA TYR A 220 17.11 -2.96 -2.12
C TYR A 220 17.74 -2.50 -0.79
N THR A 221 18.39 -1.35 -0.84
CA THR A 221 18.60 -0.50 0.34
C THR A 221 17.72 0.74 0.16
N MET A 222 16.73 0.89 1.02
CA MET A 222 15.75 1.97 0.95
C MET A 222 15.89 2.92 2.13
N LEU A 223 15.91 4.20 1.85
CA LEU A 223 15.73 5.23 2.88
C LEU A 223 14.23 5.49 3.04
N ILE A 224 13.79 5.51 4.28
CA ILE A 224 12.44 5.91 4.63
C ILE A 224 12.48 7.17 5.48
N THR A 225 11.60 8.10 5.18
CA THR A 225 11.52 9.37 5.89
C THR A 225 10.25 9.41 6.73
N LYS A 226 10.35 9.88 7.96
CA LYS A 226 9.18 10.13 8.81
C LYS A 226 8.26 11.18 8.20
N ASN A 227 7.02 11.22 8.65
CA ASN A 227 6.03 12.23 8.26
C ASN A 227 6.58 13.65 8.46
N SER A 228 7.32 13.90 9.56
CA SER A 228 7.98 15.19 9.83
C SER A 228 8.92 15.65 8.72
N GLY A 229 9.64 14.74 8.05
CA GLY A 229 10.51 15.09 6.93
C GLY A 229 9.73 15.53 5.69
N TYR A 230 8.55 14.97 5.46
CA TYR A 230 7.64 15.43 4.41
C TYR A 230 7.06 16.80 4.75
N GLU A 231 6.69 17.02 6.02
CA GLU A 231 6.16 18.31 6.51
C GLU A 231 7.18 19.45 6.37
N ILE A 232 8.48 19.19 6.62
CA ILE A 232 9.57 20.16 6.35
C ILE A 232 9.59 20.58 4.87
N SER A 233 9.24 19.64 3.96
CA SER A 233 9.12 19.92 2.52
C SER A 233 7.73 20.42 2.11
N ASP A 234 6.91 20.89 3.07
CA ASP A 234 5.53 21.34 2.86
C ASP A 234 4.62 20.29 2.22
N MET A 235 4.86 19.01 2.50
CA MET A 235 4.02 17.92 2.01
C MET A 235 3.11 17.40 3.11
N ARG A 236 1.84 17.22 2.77
CA ARG A 236 0.79 16.72 3.68
C ARG A 236 -0.26 15.91 2.94
N LEU A 237 -1.10 15.19 3.66
CA LEU A 237 -2.26 14.55 3.06
C LEU A 237 -3.39 15.55 2.85
N MET A 238 -3.91 15.56 1.64
CA MET A 238 -5.14 16.25 1.27
C MET A 238 -6.19 15.20 0.91
N SER A 239 -7.40 15.34 1.48
CA SER A 239 -8.54 14.51 1.10
C SER A 239 -9.29 15.18 -0.06
N ASP A 240 -9.54 14.40 -1.12
CA ASP A 240 -10.31 14.84 -2.29
C ASP A 240 -11.76 14.29 -2.28
N GLY A 241 -12.18 13.67 -1.17
CA GLY A 241 -13.48 13.03 -1.01
C GLY A 241 -13.58 11.61 -1.60
N VAL A 242 -12.57 11.18 -2.33
CA VAL A 242 -12.44 9.81 -2.87
C VAL A 242 -11.32 9.05 -2.14
N GLY A 243 -10.34 9.76 -1.63
CA GLY A 243 -9.20 9.23 -0.91
C GLY A 243 -8.31 10.35 -0.37
N ASN A 244 -7.08 9.98 -0.06
CA ASN A 244 -6.05 10.93 0.34
C ASN A 244 -4.96 10.97 -0.73
N THR A 245 -4.37 12.14 -0.94
CA THR A 245 -3.23 12.35 -1.82
C THR A 245 -2.18 13.24 -1.13
N LEU A 246 -0.91 13.07 -1.48
CA LEU A 246 0.14 13.97 -1.06
C LEU A 246 0.01 15.29 -1.83
N ALA A 247 0.00 16.38 -1.11
CA ALA A 247 -0.14 17.73 -1.65
C ALA A 247 0.86 18.69 -1.00
N THR A 248 1.11 19.79 -1.68
CA THR A 248 1.87 20.96 -1.18
C THR A 248 1.02 22.21 -1.27
N SER A 249 1.40 23.26 -0.58
CA SER A 249 0.76 24.56 -0.68
C SER A 249 0.90 25.13 -2.09
N GLY A 250 -0.19 25.63 -2.66
CA GLY A 250 -0.23 26.39 -3.90
C GLY A 250 -0.83 27.79 -3.67
N GLU A 251 -0.84 28.62 -4.71
CA GLU A 251 -1.39 29.99 -4.61
C GLU A 251 -2.89 29.99 -4.29
N ASP A 252 -3.64 29.04 -4.86
CA ASP A 252 -5.09 28.95 -4.71
C ASP A 252 -5.55 27.79 -3.77
N GLY A 253 -4.63 27.24 -2.97
CA GLY A 253 -4.87 26.13 -2.06
C GLY A 253 -3.91 24.97 -2.28
N ASP A 254 -4.22 23.80 -1.69
CA ASP A 254 -3.35 22.63 -1.80
C ASP A 254 -3.33 22.05 -3.22
N VAL A 255 -2.14 21.73 -3.70
CA VAL A 255 -1.91 21.13 -5.01
C VAL A 255 -1.28 19.75 -4.84
N ALA A 256 -1.86 18.75 -5.49
CA ALA A 256 -1.33 17.40 -5.49
C ALA A 256 0.12 17.36 -6.00
N VAL A 257 1.01 16.69 -5.30
CA VAL A 257 2.39 16.47 -5.75
C VAL A 257 2.36 15.55 -6.98
N SER A 258 3.09 15.93 -8.02
CA SER A 258 3.08 15.16 -9.25
C SER A 258 3.65 13.74 -9.07
N THR A 259 3.13 12.78 -9.82
CA THR A 259 3.65 11.40 -9.83
C THR A 259 5.13 11.35 -10.18
N SER A 260 5.60 12.27 -11.06
CA SER A 260 7.02 12.34 -11.44
C SER A 260 7.92 12.81 -10.29
N ASP A 261 7.46 13.78 -9.49
CA ASP A 261 8.21 14.28 -8.34
C ASP A 261 8.25 13.21 -7.22
N LEU A 262 7.11 12.57 -6.96
CA LEU A 262 7.05 11.46 -6.02
C LEU A 262 7.95 10.31 -6.46
N LYS A 263 8.01 10.02 -7.77
CA LYS A 263 8.90 9.01 -8.31
C LYS A 263 10.38 9.36 -8.05
N ARG A 264 10.76 10.61 -8.24
CA ARG A 264 12.14 11.07 -7.93
C ARG A 264 12.45 10.94 -6.43
N ILE A 265 11.52 11.34 -5.56
CA ILE A 265 11.70 11.21 -4.11
C ILE A 265 11.94 9.75 -3.73
N VAL A 266 11.10 8.85 -4.20
CA VAL A 266 11.15 7.43 -3.84
C VAL A 266 12.38 6.75 -4.47
N SER A 267 12.62 6.96 -5.76
CA SER A 267 13.78 6.39 -6.47
C SER A 267 15.10 6.98 -6.00
N GLY A 268 15.13 8.27 -5.65
CA GLY A 268 16.29 8.94 -5.05
C GLY A 268 16.58 8.45 -3.64
N GLY A 269 15.57 7.90 -2.96
CA GLY A 269 15.67 7.22 -1.67
C GLY A 269 15.99 5.73 -1.75
N THR A 270 16.31 5.19 -2.95
CA THR A 270 16.50 3.74 -3.11
C THR A 270 17.72 3.41 -3.94
N VAL A 271 18.54 2.49 -3.42
CA VAL A 271 19.69 1.87 -4.11
C VAL A 271 19.34 0.40 -4.37
N VAL A 272 19.64 -0.09 -5.57
CA VAL A 272 19.57 -1.53 -5.88
C VAL A 272 20.79 -2.21 -5.32
N GLY A 273 20.60 -3.18 -4.43
CA GLY A 273 21.65 -3.89 -3.70
C GLY A 273 21.92 -3.33 -2.31
N ASP A 274 22.98 -3.83 -1.70
CA ASP A 274 23.37 -3.49 -0.33
C ASP A 274 24.25 -2.24 -0.28
N VAL A 275 23.96 -1.37 0.68
CA VAL A 275 24.79 -0.20 1.00
C VAL A 275 25.54 -0.46 2.32
N ASN A 276 26.83 -0.24 2.31
CA ASN A 276 27.67 -0.27 3.52
C ASN A 276 27.80 1.13 4.10
N PHE A 277 27.02 1.45 5.12
CA PHE A 277 27.10 2.74 5.80
C PHE A 277 28.35 2.86 6.72
N ASN A 278 28.95 1.75 7.14
CA ASN A 278 30.16 1.73 8.00
C ASN A 278 31.43 1.81 7.18
N THR A 279 31.46 2.59 6.12
CA THR A 279 32.65 2.83 5.30
C THR A 279 33.23 4.22 5.58
N PRO A 280 34.55 4.39 5.51
CA PRO A 280 35.16 5.73 5.61
C PRO A 280 34.69 6.69 4.52
N TRP A 281 34.37 6.15 3.34
CA TRP A 281 33.81 6.89 2.21
C TRP A 281 33.24 5.96 1.13
N ALA A 282 32.04 6.26 0.64
CA ALA A 282 31.50 5.63 -0.55
C ALA A 282 30.47 6.55 -1.23
N VAL A 283 30.26 6.31 -2.52
CA VAL A 283 29.21 6.96 -3.32
C VAL A 283 28.35 5.88 -3.95
N TYR A 284 27.05 6.01 -3.80
CA TYR A 284 26.06 5.09 -4.38
C TYR A 284 25.13 5.86 -5.31
N ALA A 285 24.97 5.37 -6.54
CA ALA A 285 23.95 5.85 -7.45
C ALA A 285 22.58 5.28 -7.04
N THR A 286 21.58 6.11 -7.04
CA THR A 286 20.22 5.69 -6.71
C THR A 286 19.45 5.27 -7.96
N GLN A 287 18.26 4.76 -7.75
CA GLN A 287 17.41 4.20 -8.81
C GLN A 287 16.88 5.26 -9.78
N ASP A 288 16.86 6.54 -9.43
CA ASP A 288 16.46 7.64 -10.32
C ASP A 288 17.57 8.06 -11.30
N GLY A 289 18.80 7.59 -11.07
CA GLY A 289 19.96 7.89 -11.90
C GLY A 289 20.51 9.32 -11.79
N GLY A 290 19.83 10.21 -11.06
CA GLY A 290 20.21 11.60 -10.84
C GLY A 290 20.57 11.94 -9.41
N THR A 291 20.13 11.14 -8.46
CA THR A 291 20.46 11.26 -7.04
C THR A 291 21.61 10.33 -6.67
N TYR A 292 22.53 10.84 -5.86
CA TYR A 292 23.67 10.09 -5.33
C TYR A 292 23.68 10.19 -3.81
N TRP A 293 23.98 9.07 -3.15
CA TRP A 293 24.26 9.04 -1.73
C TRP A 293 25.76 9.11 -1.49
N PHE A 294 26.16 10.06 -0.70
CA PHE A 294 27.53 10.18 -0.17
C PHE A 294 27.52 9.61 1.24
N VAL A 295 28.21 8.52 1.46
CA VAL A 295 28.24 7.79 2.72
C VAL A 295 29.59 7.95 3.38
N LYS A 296 29.61 8.25 4.68
CA LYS A 296 30.82 8.42 5.46
C LYS A 296 30.58 8.09 6.94
N ASP A 297 31.29 7.09 7.46
CA ASP A 297 31.35 6.76 8.90
C ASP A 297 29.98 6.69 9.58
N GLY A 298 29.03 5.96 9.00
CA GLY A 298 27.66 5.78 9.51
C GLY A 298 26.69 6.92 9.19
N LYS A 299 27.16 7.95 8.48
CA LYS A 299 26.37 9.10 8.07
C LYS A 299 26.25 9.19 6.56
N MET A 300 25.27 9.92 6.09
CA MET A 300 25.11 10.19 4.67
C MET A 300 24.58 11.58 4.38
N THR A 301 24.78 12.00 3.14
CA THR A 301 24.10 13.13 2.51
C THR A 301 23.77 12.78 1.07
N THR A 302 23.00 13.62 0.41
CA THR A 302 22.66 13.46 -1.01
C THR A 302 23.08 14.71 -1.79
N ASN A 303 23.23 14.58 -3.13
CA ASN A 303 23.43 15.74 -3.98
C ASN A 303 22.27 16.73 -3.89
N TYR A 304 21.06 16.26 -3.59
CA TYR A 304 19.92 17.13 -3.32
C TYR A 304 20.13 18.04 -2.10
N VAL A 305 20.48 17.44 -0.96
CA VAL A 305 20.77 18.17 0.27
C VAL A 305 21.94 19.13 0.07
N PHE A 306 22.99 18.66 -0.60
CA PHE A 306 24.14 19.51 -0.93
C PHE A 306 23.75 20.73 -1.77
N ASN A 307 22.89 20.55 -2.78
CA ASN A 307 22.39 21.65 -3.61
C ASN A 307 21.64 22.72 -2.83
N SER A 308 20.92 22.34 -1.77
CA SER A 308 20.14 23.29 -0.96
C SER A 308 20.99 24.33 -0.26
N VAL A 309 22.30 24.06 -0.12
CA VAL A 309 23.29 24.96 0.53
C VAL A 309 24.34 25.49 -0.43
N LEU A 310 24.12 25.34 -1.75
CA LEU A 310 25.03 25.84 -2.77
C LEU A 310 25.25 27.36 -2.63
N GLY A 311 26.51 27.78 -2.64
CA GLY A 311 26.88 29.19 -2.45
C GLY A 311 27.18 29.59 -0.99
N GLN A 312 26.98 28.68 -0.03
CA GLN A 312 27.42 28.89 1.36
C GLN A 312 28.88 28.43 1.53
N ASP A 313 29.52 28.85 2.62
CA ASP A 313 30.88 28.43 2.89
C ASP A 313 30.96 26.93 3.17
N PRO A 314 31.68 26.14 2.34
CA PRO A 314 31.76 24.70 2.48
C PRO A 314 32.34 24.24 3.83
N GLN A 315 33.26 24.99 4.42
CA GLN A 315 33.90 24.59 5.70
C GLN A 315 32.90 24.58 6.86
N THR A 316 31.91 25.46 6.83
CA THR A 316 30.90 25.56 7.88
C THR A 316 29.71 24.65 7.61
N VAL A 317 29.35 24.42 6.37
CA VAL A 317 28.11 23.76 5.98
C VAL A 317 28.28 22.23 5.80
N ILE A 318 29.37 21.79 5.17
CA ILE A 318 29.57 20.36 4.87
C ILE A 318 29.45 19.47 6.11
N PRO A 319 30.03 19.79 7.28
CA PRO A 319 29.90 18.96 8.47
C PRO A 319 28.45 18.75 8.93
N THR A 320 27.57 19.72 8.66
CA THR A 320 26.15 19.67 9.07
C THR A 320 25.26 18.92 8.06
N LEU A 321 25.76 18.68 6.85
CA LEU A 321 24.98 18.00 5.80
C LEU A 321 24.90 16.48 5.97
N PHE A 322 25.86 15.89 6.69
CA PHE A 322 25.90 14.46 6.91
C PHE A 322 25.04 14.06 8.11
N THR A 323 23.99 13.32 7.86
CA THR A 323 23.01 12.86 8.83
C THR A 323 23.23 11.39 9.13
N GLU A 324 23.05 10.99 10.38
CA GLU A 324 23.06 9.58 10.79
C GLU A 324 21.86 8.86 10.16
N VAL A 325 22.09 7.61 9.75
CA VAL A 325 21.03 6.71 9.31
C VAL A 325 20.84 5.62 10.34
N LYS A 326 19.57 5.28 10.59
CA LYS A 326 19.21 4.26 11.55
C LYS A 326 18.51 3.11 10.84
N GLU A 327 19.02 1.90 10.98
CA GLU A 327 18.35 0.72 10.40
C GLU A 327 16.97 0.50 11.03
N VAL A 328 15.98 0.30 10.17
CA VAL A 328 14.62 -0.05 10.55
C VAL A 328 14.42 -1.54 10.27
N THR A 329 14.60 -2.33 11.31
CA THR A 329 14.47 -3.79 11.23
C THR A 329 13.02 -4.26 11.26
N ASN A 330 12.80 -5.51 10.81
CA ASN A 330 11.55 -6.22 11.00
C ASN A 330 11.34 -6.58 12.51
N ASP A 331 10.24 -7.22 12.84
CA ASP A 331 9.89 -7.60 14.22
C ASP A 331 10.82 -8.65 14.85
N ALA A 332 11.58 -9.39 14.04
CA ALA A 332 12.62 -10.31 14.50
C ALA A 332 14.00 -9.64 14.65
N GLY A 333 14.11 -8.35 14.41
CA GLY A 333 15.37 -7.60 14.48
C GLY A 333 16.29 -7.79 13.29
N GLY A 334 15.81 -8.33 12.18
CA GLY A 334 16.56 -8.61 10.96
C GLY A 334 16.18 -7.73 9.78
N SER A 335 16.77 -8.05 8.62
CA SER A 335 16.44 -7.41 7.35
C SER A 335 15.05 -7.78 6.86
N TRP A 336 14.51 -7.00 5.94
CA TRP A 336 13.26 -7.27 5.24
C TRP A 336 13.49 -8.32 4.14
N ALA A 337 12.42 -8.94 3.64
CA ALA A 337 12.52 -10.07 2.71
C ALA A 337 13.31 -9.75 1.43
N ASN A 338 13.31 -8.50 1.00
CA ASN A 338 13.99 -8.04 -0.21
C ASN A 338 14.95 -6.87 0.05
N GLY A 339 15.53 -6.76 1.26
CA GLY A 339 16.57 -5.78 1.52
C GLY A 339 16.57 -5.16 2.89
N LYS A 340 17.12 -3.97 2.98
CA LYS A 340 17.28 -3.20 4.21
C LYS A 340 16.62 -1.84 4.10
N VAL A 341 16.07 -1.37 5.21
CA VAL A 341 15.45 -0.04 5.31
C VAL A 341 16.19 0.76 6.37
N TYR A 342 16.46 2.01 6.05
CA TYR A 342 17.09 2.94 6.97
C TYR A 342 16.26 4.20 7.09
N GLU A 343 16.04 4.64 8.32
CA GLU A 343 15.44 5.94 8.62
C GLU A 343 16.47 7.03 8.33
N TYR A 344 16.06 8.02 7.56
CA TYR A 344 16.84 9.20 7.25
C TYR A 344 16.07 10.44 7.71
N GLU A 345 16.56 11.11 8.72
CA GLU A 345 16.02 12.39 9.19
C GLU A 345 16.98 13.51 8.80
N SER A 346 16.48 14.46 8.03
CA SER A 346 17.22 15.62 7.59
C SER A 346 16.43 16.88 7.82
N ASP A 347 17.09 17.92 8.31
CA ASP A 347 16.52 19.26 8.44
C ASP A 347 16.16 19.89 7.07
N PHE A 348 16.55 19.23 5.99
CA PHE A 348 16.27 19.65 4.61
C PHE A 348 15.03 18.96 4.01
N GLY A 349 14.32 18.14 4.79
CA GLY A 349 13.11 17.44 4.34
C GLY A 349 13.41 16.18 3.51
N VAL A 350 12.54 15.90 2.53
CA VAL A 350 12.69 14.76 1.62
C VAL A 350 13.64 15.08 0.47
N PHE A 351 14.33 14.05 -0.04
CA PHE A 351 15.19 14.19 -1.22
C PHE A 351 14.41 14.02 -2.52
N GLY A 352 14.98 14.52 -3.61
CA GLY A 352 14.46 14.30 -4.97
C GLY A 352 13.35 15.26 -5.42
N LYS A 353 12.92 16.20 -4.61
CA LYS A 353 11.98 17.23 -5.05
C LYS A 353 12.74 18.37 -5.66
N LEU A 354 12.75 18.54 -6.98
CA LEU A 354 13.23 19.80 -7.53
C LEU A 354 12.93 19.95 -9.02
N ASP A 355 11.79 20.53 -9.33
CA ASP A 355 11.59 21.16 -10.61
C ASP A 355 12.46 22.43 -10.68
N GLY A 356 13.35 22.46 -11.68
CA GLY A 356 14.08 23.67 -12.05
C GLY A 356 15.44 23.90 -11.37
N LEU A 357 15.96 22.98 -10.54
CA LEU A 357 17.34 23.10 -10.06
C LEU A 357 18.33 22.34 -10.95
N GLU A 358 19.34 23.05 -11.43
CA GLU A 358 20.49 22.44 -12.08
C GLU A 358 21.39 21.81 -11.03
N TYR A 359 21.62 20.50 -11.13
CA TYR A 359 22.56 19.80 -10.25
C TYR A 359 24.00 20.04 -10.72
N PRO A 360 24.94 20.37 -9.80
CA PRO A 360 26.35 20.37 -10.16
C PRO A 360 26.77 18.96 -10.58
N SER A 361 27.78 18.85 -11.41
CA SER A 361 28.33 17.55 -11.79
C SER A 361 28.81 16.78 -10.54
N LEU A 362 28.70 15.45 -10.57
CA LEU A 362 29.22 14.60 -9.49
C LEU A 362 30.67 14.96 -9.12
N ARG A 363 31.50 15.27 -10.14
CA ARG A 363 32.87 15.71 -9.95
C ARG A 363 32.98 17.01 -9.14
N THR A 364 32.15 18.01 -9.44
CA THR A 364 32.11 19.29 -8.73
C THR A 364 31.74 19.06 -7.26
N MET A 365 30.77 18.18 -7.01
CA MET A 365 30.33 17.86 -5.65
C MET A 365 31.41 17.13 -4.87
N LEU A 366 32.02 16.09 -5.43
CA LEU A 366 33.09 15.34 -4.78
C LEU A 366 34.29 16.24 -4.45
N THR A 367 34.64 17.16 -5.35
CA THR A 367 35.72 18.15 -5.09
C THR A 367 35.33 19.10 -3.97
N SER A 368 34.09 19.57 -3.92
CA SER A 368 33.62 20.50 -2.89
C SER A 368 33.58 19.89 -1.50
N ILE A 369 33.28 18.61 -1.37
CA ILE A 369 33.30 17.90 -0.08
C ILE A 369 34.71 17.38 0.29
N GLY A 370 35.74 17.73 -0.48
CA GLY A 370 37.13 17.38 -0.19
C GLY A 370 37.53 15.95 -0.55
N GLU A 371 36.71 15.23 -1.34
CA GLU A 371 37.09 13.88 -1.77
C GLU A 371 37.83 13.91 -3.10
N THR A 372 39.06 13.46 -3.10
CA THR A 372 39.96 13.46 -4.26
C THR A 372 40.23 12.05 -4.82
N LYS A 373 39.65 11.00 -4.23
CA LYS A 373 39.93 9.61 -4.63
C LYS A 373 39.32 9.21 -5.97
N TYR A 374 38.39 10.03 -6.50
CA TYR A 374 37.66 9.73 -7.72
C TYR A 374 37.90 10.80 -8.80
N PRO A 375 39.17 11.04 -9.23
CA PRO A 375 39.47 12.13 -10.16
C PRO A 375 38.92 11.91 -11.59
N ASN A 376 38.41 10.70 -11.89
CA ASN A 376 37.93 10.30 -13.22
C ASN A 376 36.42 10.13 -13.32
N PHE A 377 35.69 10.57 -12.32
CA PHE A 377 34.24 10.64 -12.41
C PHE A 377 33.76 11.86 -13.18
#